data_f6f82e0513e5fa7c309806aa20eef8da
#
_entry.id   f6f82e0513e5fa7c309806aa20eef8da
#
_cell.length_a   1.000
_cell.length_b   1.000
_cell.length_c   1.000
_cell.angle_alpha   90.00
_cell.angle_beta   90.00
_cell.angle_gamma   90.00
#
_symmetry.space_group_name_H-M   'P 1'
#
loop_
_entity.id
_entity.type
_entity.pdbx_description
1 polymer ?
#
loop_
_entity_poly.entity_id
_entity_poly.type
_entity_poly.pdbx_seq_one_letter_code
_entity_poly.pdbx_strand_id
1 'polypeptide(L)'
;MNIRPRLALCVLLPVAALAPLFAAASDPSTKTHDSPEEHSGTTLILAGGALPVCSDLGVRACSSRPSTSQDSRTPPRYRMSPEALYLLASSDTWPKSRAALAEPLGRLLALASMRLGDAEESLETLEDLLFNLCLDDRRTGRCPPAERSPWQRLTDAERTRVLSALEQPQIDAHGLRLRERVHPTLGAKPHGMAVLRRFVEEAAQRSHGHPPRVLVVTASALDPMEPVDFYLSAFTALGAQAQWWPLDAALARALENGDCQALSDHRLAVLGLHARETVYPDLHALQQQACAQPDELLAQLRAAQGVFFAGGDQWRLRQAFFGADDRPLPWLRALRAAHERGTLVAGGTSAGAAVQSGAAMLTNGSPESALNGPARSGLPPEPGCARAELCDEADESALSIWPAGGLGLAREAIVDTHFSERAREPRLLRLLAQTSARYGFGVDEASALVLREDSGQHSVEAIGEHGGWVFVRDPVAAPSSLQAQVFHLGPGTRLEWPEGKASVLGGDVRKCPAPVPPVADAAQALVSEQGSDPARAALADALAPGALRSAAQRLARCDLEHVRLRAADGSLLLERLPETRVTLASDALAIGPLRLRWIGD
;
A
#
# COMPACT_ATOMS: atom_id res chain seq x y z
N MET A 1 -22.64 -53.78 -39.93
CA MET A 1 -22.64 -55.07 -39.19
C MET A 1 -22.79 -54.70 -37.71
N ASN A 2 -23.97 -54.59 -37.32
CA ASN A 2 -24.76 -55.22 -36.27
C ASN A 2 -23.95 -56.08 -35.27
N ILE A 3 -23.97 -55.77 -33.99
CA ILE A 3 -24.66 -56.53 -32.96
C ILE A 3 -24.58 -55.78 -31.62
N ARG A 4 -25.72 -55.38 -31.08
CA ARG A 4 -26.08 -55.16 -29.66
C ARG A 4 -26.64 -56.46 -29.09
N PRO A 5 -27.14 -56.53 -27.85
CA PRO A 5 -26.68 -56.17 -26.49
C PRO A 5 -26.82 -57.35 -25.50
N ARG A 6 -26.49 -57.18 -24.20
CA ARG A 6 -27.25 -57.90 -23.15
C ARG A 6 -27.18 -57.19 -21.81
N LEU A 7 -28.34 -56.76 -21.35
CA LEU A 7 -28.71 -56.48 -19.96
C LEU A 7 -28.63 -57.76 -19.11
N ALA A 8 -28.27 -57.60 -17.84
CA ALA A 8 -28.71 -58.50 -16.77
C ALA A 8 -29.05 -57.66 -15.53
N LEU A 9 -30.29 -57.76 -15.17
CA LEU A 9 -31.01 -57.23 -14.01
C LEU A 9 -31.04 -58.36 -12.96
N CYS A 10 -30.89 -58.02 -11.66
CA CYS A 10 -31.43 -58.76 -10.51
C CYS A 10 -30.88 -58.14 -9.23
N VAL A 11 -31.57 -57.71 -8.30
CA VAL A 11 -32.81 -57.90 -7.53
C VAL A 11 -32.49 -57.47 -6.09
N LEU A 12 -33.35 -56.63 -5.58
CA LEU A 12 -33.48 -56.18 -4.18
C LEU A 12 -33.88 -57.33 -3.25
N LEU A 13 -33.44 -57.30 -1.99
CA LEU A 13 -34.33 -57.52 -0.84
C LEU A 13 -33.65 -57.13 0.49
N PRO A 14 -34.45 -56.69 1.50
CA PRO A 14 -33.95 -56.10 2.74
C PRO A 14 -33.96 -57.05 3.89
N VAL A 15 -33.10 -56.83 4.91
CA VAL A 15 -33.26 -57.47 6.23
C VAL A 15 -33.25 -56.41 7.29
N ALA A 16 -34.34 -56.39 8.04
CA ALA A 16 -34.59 -55.56 9.20
C ALA A 16 -34.22 -56.29 10.50
N ALA A 17 -34.01 -55.49 11.52
CA ALA A 17 -34.20 -55.69 12.97
C ALA A 17 -33.10 -56.43 13.76
N LEU A 18 -32.56 -55.74 14.76
CA LEU A 18 -32.97 -55.79 16.18
C LEU A 18 -31.95 -55.05 17.07
N ALA A 19 -32.43 -54.10 17.84
CA ALA A 19 -31.71 -53.53 18.96
C ALA A 19 -31.80 -54.42 20.20
N PRO A 20 -30.90 -54.30 21.16
CA PRO A 20 -31.34 -54.20 22.54
C PRO A 20 -30.85 -52.91 23.26
N LEU A 21 -31.79 -52.37 24.02
CA LEU A 21 -31.58 -51.41 25.09
C LEU A 21 -30.63 -51.94 26.17
N PHE A 22 -29.63 -51.14 26.52
CA PHE A 22 -29.06 -51.15 27.87
C PHE A 22 -28.95 -49.71 28.34
N ALA A 23 -29.72 -49.40 29.39
CA ALA A 23 -29.57 -48.21 30.20
C ALA A 23 -28.37 -48.43 31.14
N ALA A 24 -27.46 -47.46 31.19
CA ALA A 24 -26.48 -47.33 32.26
C ALA A 24 -26.26 -45.87 32.59
N ALA A 25 -26.18 -45.62 33.88
CA ALA A 25 -26.24 -44.42 34.68
C ALA A 25 -25.32 -43.26 34.22
N SER A 26 -25.84 -42.07 34.41
CA SER A 26 -25.18 -40.77 34.36
C SER A 26 -24.12 -40.66 35.47
N ASP A 27 -22.88 -40.37 35.09
CA ASP A 27 -21.82 -39.85 35.95
C ASP A 27 -21.54 -38.36 35.53
N PRO A 28 -21.69 -37.38 36.41
CA PRO A 28 -21.52 -35.98 36.03
C PRO A 28 -20.13 -35.48 36.42
N SER A 29 -19.13 -35.71 35.58
CA SER A 29 -17.88 -34.92 35.61
C SER A 29 -16.99 -35.21 34.37
N THR A 30 -17.38 -34.68 33.23
CA THR A 30 -16.42 -34.40 32.16
C THR A 30 -16.51 -32.94 31.82
N LYS A 31 -15.46 -32.23 32.23
CA LYS A 31 -15.17 -30.87 31.74
C LYS A 31 -15.19 -30.93 30.23
N THR A 32 -16.13 -30.25 29.63
CA THR A 32 -16.14 -29.95 28.20
C THR A 32 -14.84 -29.23 27.90
N HIS A 33 -13.94 -29.86 27.16
CA HIS A 33 -12.91 -29.16 26.42
C HIS A 33 -13.65 -28.19 25.52
N ASP A 34 -13.51 -26.88 25.81
CA ASP A 34 -13.84 -25.83 24.87
C ASP A 34 -13.08 -26.14 23.58
N SER A 35 -13.81 -26.50 22.56
CA SER A 35 -13.32 -26.46 21.18
C SER A 35 -12.83 -25.02 20.94
N PRO A 36 -11.65 -24.81 20.33
CA PRO A 36 -11.22 -23.47 19.99
C PRO A 36 -12.36 -22.84 19.17
N GLU A 37 -12.90 -21.72 19.60
CA GLU A 37 -13.84 -20.93 18.82
C GLU A 37 -13.21 -20.73 17.44
N GLU A 38 -13.82 -21.29 16.39
CA GLU A 38 -13.47 -20.99 15.02
C GLU A 38 -13.68 -19.48 14.85
N HIS A 39 -12.60 -18.74 14.72
CA HIS A 39 -12.65 -17.30 14.39
C HIS A 39 -13.32 -17.17 13.03
N SER A 40 -14.63 -16.91 13.04
CA SER A 40 -15.47 -16.83 11.83
C SER A 40 -15.35 -15.50 11.10
N GLY A 41 -14.61 -14.53 11.64
CA GLY A 41 -14.58 -13.15 11.15
C GLY A 41 -13.40 -12.84 10.21
N THR A 42 -13.61 -11.90 9.29
CA THR A 42 -12.55 -11.37 8.43
C THR A 42 -11.68 -10.36 9.19
N THR A 43 -10.39 -10.31 8.88
CA THR A 43 -9.46 -9.29 9.40
C THR A 43 -8.63 -8.71 8.26
N LEU A 44 -8.69 -7.39 8.12
CA LEU A 44 -7.92 -6.61 7.15
C LEU A 44 -7.12 -5.52 7.85
N ILE A 45 -5.79 -5.47 7.61
CA ILE A 45 -4.90 -4.47 8.21
C ILE A 45 -4.43 -3.50 7.14
N LEU A 46 -4.83 -2.25 7.26
CA LEU A 46 -4.52 -1.16 6.35
C LEU A 46 -3.48 -0.24 6.99
N ALA A 47 -2.21 -0.33 6.59
CA ALA A 47 -1.15 0.55 7.07
C ALA A 47 -0.94 1.74 6.15
N GLY A 48 -0.75 2.93 6.75
CA GLY A 48 -0.71 4.20 6.02
C GLY A 48 0.57 4.48 5.26
N GLY A 49 1.60 3.66 5.44
CA GLY A 49 2.90 3.85 4.80
C GLY A 49 3.93 4.47 5.75
N ALA A 50 5.13 4.72 5.23
CA ALA A 50 6.26 5.28 5.97
C ALA A 50 6.51 4.57 7.33
N LEU A 51 6.43 3.23 7.35
CA LEU A 51 6.68 2.45 8.54
C LEU A 51 8.17 2.55 8.93
N PRO A 52 8.52 3.18 10.08
CA PRO A 52 9.91 3.33 10.49
C PRO A 52 10.45 1.99 11.02
N VAL A 53 11.17 1.26 10.17
CA VAL A 53 11.81 -0.02 10.51
C VAL A 53 13.29 0.08 10.23
N CYS A 54 14.11 -0.18 11.24
CA CYS A 54 15.56 -0.20 11.10
C CYS A 54 16.02 -1.43 10.32
N SER A 55 16.79 -1.22 9.25
CA SER A 55 17.38 -2.25 8.39
C SER A 55 18.75 -1.83 7.88
N ASP A 56 19.45 -2.71 7.17
CA ASP A 56 20.72 -2.41 6.52
C ASP A 56 20.62 -1.21 5.57
N LEU A 57 19.50 -1.08 4.83
CA LEU A 57 19.25 0.05 3.93
C LEU A 57 18.45 1.17 4.60
N GLY A 58 17.58 0.85 5.56
CA GLY A 58 16.73 1.77 6.30
C GLY A 58 17.41 2.39 7.53
N VAL A 59 18.69 2.75 7.45
CA VAL A 59 19.51 3.24 8.59
C VAL A 59 18.95 4.52 9.25
N ARG A 60 18.18 5.32 8.53
CA ARG A 60 17.53 6.54 9.11
C ARG A 60 16.47 6.22 10.16
N ALA A 61 15.92 5.01 10.14
CA ALA A 61 14.96 4.55 11.13
C ALA A 61 15.62 3.90 12.35
N CYS A 62 16.96 3.88 12.42
CA CYS A 62 17.72 3.25 13.48
C CYS A 62 18.11 4.27 14.57
N SER A 63 18.06 3.87 15.82
CA SER A 63 18.56 4.64 16.98
C SER A 63 20.09 4.69 17.02
N SER A 64 20.73 3.67 16.49
CA SER A 64 22.18 3.58 16.27
C SER A 64 22.45 2.84 14.97
N ARG A 65 23.57 3.15 14.33
CA ARG A 65 23.94 2.50 13.06
C ARG A 65 24.14 1.00 13.28
N PRO A 66 23.50 0.12 12.50
CA PRO A 66 23.77 -1.31 12.55
C PRO A 66 25.26 -1.60 12.30
N SER A 67 25.78 -2.63 12.96
CA SER A 67 27.14 -3.08 12.67
C SER A 67 27.18 -3.66 11.25
N THR A 68 27.95 -3.06 10.37
CA THR A 68 28.16 -3.58 9.01
C THR A 68 29.08 -4.80 9.07
N SER A 69 28.57 -5.97 8.69
CA SER A 69 29.39 -7.14 8.36
C SER A 69 29.68 -7.15 6.87
N GLN A 70 30.67 -7.96 6.43
CA GLN A 70 30.91 -8.19 5.00
C GLN A 70 29.70 -8.83 4.29
N ASP A 71 28.77 -9.39 5.06
CA ASP A 71 27.53 -10.02 4.58
C ASP A 71 26.32 -9.09 4.62
N SER A 72 26.48 -7.81 4.95
CA SER A 72 25.38 -6.84 4.96
C SER A 72 25.17 -6.25 3.58
N ARG A 73 23.91 -6.22 3.11
CA ARG A 73 23.53 -5.53 1.88
C ARG A 73 23.80 -4.02 2.04
N THR A 74 24.40 -3.44 1.02
CA THR A 74 24.59 -1.99 0.91
C THR A 74 23.62 -1.38 -0.11
N PRO A 75 23.43 -0.05 -0.14
CA PRO A 75 22.69 0.59 -1.22
C PRO A 75 23.17 0.14 -2.60
N PRO A 76 22.29 0.03 -3.60
CA PRO A 76 22.65 -0.39 -4.96
C PRO A 76 23.83 0.40 -5.52
N ARG A 77 24.68 -0.28 -6.28
CA ARG A 77 25.80 0.30 -7.00
C ARG A 77 25.59 0.14 -8.49
N TYR A 78 26.07 1.09 -9.25
CA TYR A 78 25.83 1.21 -10.68
C TYR A 78 27.14 1.34 -11.41
N ARG A 79 27.29 0.58 -12.50
CA ARG A 79 28.48 0.64 -13.36
C ARG A 79 28.08 0.75 -14.82
N MET A 80 28.78 1.59 -15.56
CA MET A 80 28.57 1.79 -16.99
C MET A 80 29.39 0.78 -17.79
N SER A 81 28.96 -0.51 -17.76
CA SER A 81 29.61 -1.54 -18.56
C SER A 81 29.36 -1.32 -20.06
N PRO A 82 30.28 -1.74 -20.96
CA PRO A 82 30.08 -1.65 -22.41
C PRO A 82 28.78 -2.33 -22.88
N GLU A 83 28.42 -3.45 -22.26
CA GLU A 83 27.21 -4.23 -22.58
C GLU A 83 25.95 -3.44 -22.24
N ALA A 84 25.90 -2.83 -21.04
CA ALA A 84 24.76 -2.01 -20.62
C ALA A 84 24.63 -0.74 -21.49
N LEU A 85 25.74 -0.10 -21.84
CA LEU A 85 25.76 1.06 -22.71
C LEU A 85 25.25 0.70 -24.13
N TYR A 86 25.70 -0.41 -24.68
CA TYR A 86 25.23 -0.92 -25.98
C TYR A 86 23.73 -1.22 -25.96
N LEU A 87 23.27 -1.90 -24.90
CA LEU A 87 21.85 -2.23 -24.69
C LEU A 87 20.98 -0.96 -24.67
N LEU A 88 21.34 0.04 -23.86
CA LEU A 88 20.57 1.27 -23.68
C LEU A 88 20.61 2.21 -24.89
N ALA A 89 21.65 2.10 -25.73
CA ALA A 89 21.77 2.84 -26.98
C ALA A 89 20.96 2.19 -28.12
N SER A 90 20.45 0.96 -27.96
CA SER A 90 19.62 0.29 -28.96
C SER A 90 18.18 0.79 -28.93
N SER A 91 17.61 1.14 -30.09
CA SER A 91 16.19 1.51 -30.20
C SER A 91 15.24 0.40 -29.76
N ASP A 92 15.65 -0.87 -29.90
CA ASP A 92 14.82 -2.04 -29.56
C ASP A 92 14.62 -2.21 -28.06
N THR A 93 15.46 -1.57 -27.26
CA THR A 93 15.34 -1.53 -25.78
C THR A 93 14.20 -0.64 -25.30
N TRP A 94 13.75 0.28 -26.14
CA TRP A 94 12.75 1.30 -25.80
C TRP A 94 11.38 0.97 -26.39
N PRO A 95 10.28 1.39 -25.75
CA PRO A 95 8.98 1.37 -26.38
C PRO A 95 9.02 2.10 -27.74
N LYS A 96 8.28 1.63 -28.74
CA LYS A 96 8.27 2.22 -30.09
C LYS A 96 8.03 3.73 -30.10
N SER A 97 7.16 4.22 -29.22
CA SER A 97 6.86 5.66 -29.04
C SER A 97 8.03 6.45 -28.48
N ARG A 98 9.01 5.79 -27.87
CA ARG A 98 10.18 6.39 -27.21
C ARG A 98 11.53 5.96 -27.81
N ALA A 99 11.51 5.23 -28.92
CA ALA A 99 12.73 4.74 -29.58
C ALA A 99 13.73 5.86 -29.93
N ALA A 100 13.24 7.08 -30.15
CA ALA A 100 14.08 8.26 -30.39
C ALA A 100 14.93 8.70 -29.18
N LEU A 101 14.66 8.19 -27.97
CA LEU A 101 15.51 8.45 -26.80
C LEU A 101 16.85 7.69 -26.83
N ALA A 102 16.92 6.57 -27.56
CA ALA A 102 18.08 5.69 -27.57
C ALA A 102 19.39 6.43 -27.93
N GLU A 103 19.36 7.21 -29.00
CA GLU A 103 20.56 7.92 -29.48
C GLU A 103 21.03 9.02 -28.51
N PRO A 104 20.20 10.01 -28.10
CA PRO A 104 20.66 11.06 -27.18
C PRO A 104 21.05 10.51 -25.82
N LEU A 105 20.33 9.51 -25.30
CA LEU A 105 20.68 8.89 -24.03
C LEU A 105 21.97 8.04 -24.13
N GLY A 106 22.15 7.28 -25.22
CA GLY A 106 23.38 6.53 -25.46
C GLY A 106 24.62 7.46 -25.49
N ARG A 107 24.49 8.63 -26.13
CA ARG A 107 25.57 9.66 -26.11
C ARG A 107 25.81 10.21 -24.71
N LEU A 108 24.74 10.50 -23.94
CA LEU A 108 24.86 10.96 -22.55
C LEU A 108 25.58 9.94 -21.68
N LEU A 109 25.17 8.68 -21.76
CA LEU A 109 25.77 7.59 -20.98
C LEU A 109 27.25 7.33 -21.37
N ALA A 110 27.59 7.44 -22.67
CA ALA A 110 28.97 7.35 -23.12
C ALA A 110 29.83 8.49 -22.56
N LEU A 111 29.32 9.72 -22.50
CA LEU A 111 30.01 10.84 -21.86
C LEU A 111 30.19 10.64 -20.36
N ALA A 112 29.15 10.12 -19.69
CA ALA A 112 29.23 9.80 -18.27
C ALA A 112 30.25 8.68 -17.98
N SER A 113 30.26 7.63 -18.81
CA SER A 113 31.24 6.53 -18.72
C SER A 113 32.69 7.03 -18.86
N MET A 114 32.96 7.95 -19.79
CA MET A 114 34.30 8.55 -19.92
C MET A 114 34.76 9.31 -18.66
N ARG A 115 33.81 9.81 -17.84
CA ARG A 115 34.13 10.52 -16.59
C ARG A 115 34.26 9.62 -15.39
N LEU A 116 33.44 8.57 -15.31
CA LEU A 116 33.42 7.63 -14.17
C LEU A 116 34.39 6.47 -14.36
N GLY A 117 34.78 6.15 -15.58
CA GLY A 117 35.56 4.95 -15.90
C GLY A 117 34.79 3.68 -15.54
N ASP A 118 35.50 2.65 -15.05
CA ASP A 118 34.93 1.36 -14.64
C ASP A 118 34.48 1.34 -13.17
N ALA A 119 34.41 2.51 -12.50
CA ALA A 119 34.03 2.60 -11.09
C ALA A 119 32.55 2.24 -10.89
N GLU A 120 32.26 1.64 -9.75
CA GLU A 120 30.90 1.44 -9.27
C GLU A 120 30.48 2.66 -8.43
N GLU A 121 29.41 3.32 -8.84
CA GLU A 121 28.95 4.57 -8.25
C GLU A 121 27.68 4.39 -7.44
N SER A 122 27.44 5.32 -6.51
CA SER A 122 26.15 5.42 -5.81
C SER A 122 25.09 5.99 -6.75
N LEU A 123 23.79 5.76 -6.43
CA LEU A 123 22.69 6.38 -7.16
C LEU A 123 22.81 7.90 -7.18
N GLU A 124 23.10 8.51 -6.04
CA GLU A 124 23.24 9.96 -5.90
C GLU A 124 24.32 10.54 -6.83
N THR A 125 25.51 9.92 -6.84
CA THR A 125 26.62 10.34 -7.72
C THR A 125 26.24 10.20 -9.19
N LEU A 126 25.64 9.07 -9.55
CA LEU A 126 25.23 8.79 -10.93
C LEU A 126 24.14 9.77 -11.41
N GLU A 127 23.08 9.95 -10.62
CA GLU A 127 21.99 10.86 -10.97
C GLU A 127 22.46 12.32 -11.04
N ASP A 128 23.27 12.78 -10.10
CA ASP A 128 23.83 14.14 -10.15
C ASP A 128 24.66 14.36 -11.43
N LEU A 129 25.47 13.38 -11.80
CA LEU A 129 26.23 13.45 -13.05
C LEU A 129 25.31 13.51 -14.28
N LEU A 130 24.36 12.57 -14.39
CA LEU A 130 23.44 12.48 -15.55
C LEU A 130 22.52 13.71 -15.65
N PHE A 131 22.14 14.27 -14.51
CA PHE A 131 21.30 15.47 -14.45
C PHE A 131 22.05 16.70 -14.99
N ASN A 132 23.35 16.83 -14.72
CA ASN A 132 24.16 18.00 -15.05
C ASN A 132 24.91 17.89 -16.38
N LEU A 133 24.90 16.71 -17.07
CA LEU A 133 25.57 16.52 -18.34
C LEU A 133 24.69 16.97 -19.52
N CYS A 134 25.30 17.75 -20.46
CA CYS A 134 24.69 18.09 -21.75
C CYS A 134 25.49 17.59 -22.94
N LEU A 135 24.78 17.34 -24.04
CA LEU A 135 25.37 16.79 -25.26
C LEU A 135 26.12 17.85 -26.09
N ASP A 136 25.75 19.13 -25.99
CA ASP A 136 26.21 20.19 -26.88
C ASP A 136 27.37 21.02 -26.33
N ASP A 137 27.64 20.99 -25.02
CA ASP A 137 28.81 21.66 -24.46
C ASP A 137 30.07 20.77 -24.50
N ARG A 138 30.81 20.92 -25.59
CA ARG A 138 32.09 20.21 -25.80
C ARG A 138 33.22 20.64 -24.87
N ARG A 139 33.08 21.79 -24.15
CA ARG A 139 34.16 22.36 -23.31
C ARG A 139 34.01 22.01 -21.85
N THR A 140 32.84 22.15 -21.27
CA THR A 140 32.59 21.95 -19.85
C THR A 140 31.71 20.73 -19.56
N GLY A 141 30.88 20.32 -20.54
CA GLY A 141 29.93 19.21 -20.42
C GLY A 141 28.87 19.46 -19.36
N ARG A 142 28.64 20.72 -18.95
CA ARG A 142 27.55 21.11 -18.05
C ARG A 142 26.44 21.77 -18.87
N CYS A 143 25.20 21.44 -18.50
CA CYS A 143 24.05 22.06 -19.13
C CYS A 143 23.98 23.56 -18.80
N PRO A 144 23.83 24.44 -19.83
CA PRO A 144 23.35 25.78 -19.58
C PRO A 144 21.99 25.75 -18.85
N PRO A 145 21.66 26.74 -18.03
CA PRO A 145 20.40 26.76 -17.26
C PRO A 145 19.11 26.60 -18.09
N ALA A 146 19.17 26.88 -19.40
CA ALA A 146 18.05 26.78 -20.32
C ALA A 146 17.96 25.40 -21.02
N GLU A 147 18.97 24.56 -20.91
CA GLU A 147 19.01 23.26 -21.58
C GLU A 147 18.81 22.14 -20.56
N ARG A 148 17.99 21.16 -20.93
CA ARG A 148 17.76 19.96 -20.13
C ARG A 148 18.57 18.79 -20.66
N SER A 149 19.25 18.07 -19.77
CA SER A 149 19.90 16.82 -20.13
C SER A 149 18.85 15.79 -20.60
N PRO A 150 19.22 14.84 -21.47
CA PRO A 150 18.32 13.73 -21.81
C PRO A 150 17.77 13.00 -20.59
N TRP A 151 18.54 12.89 -19.50
CA TRP A 151 18.11 12.32 -18.21
C TRP A 151 16.91 13.04 -17.59
N GLN A 152 16.90 14.37 -17.68
CA GLN A 152 15.82 15.20 -17.15
C GLN A 152 14.49 15.07 -17.92
N ARG A 153 14.51 14.48 -19.12
CA ARG A 153 13.33 14.26 -19.97
C ARG A 153 12.76 12.85 -19.87
N LEU A 154 13.26 12.04 -18.94
CA LEU A 154 12.78 10.68 -18.72
C LEU A 154 11.65 10.65 -17.70
N THR A 155 10.66 9.77 -17.93
CA THR A 155 9.69 9.36 -16.92
C THR A 155 10.37 8.56 -15.81
N ASP A 156 9.68 8.30 -14.71
CA ASP A 156 10.24 7.48 -13.62
C ASP A 156 10.48 6.03 -14.06
N ALA A 157 9.58 5.46 -14.88
CA ALA A 157 9.77 4.12 -15.43
C ALA A 157 10.98 4.06 -16.40
N GLU A 158 11.18 5.11 -17.20
CA GLU A 158 12.34 5.19 -18.11
C GLU A 158 13.66 5.32 -17.33
N ARG A 159 13.69 6.10 -16.25
CA ARG A 159 14.87 6.16 -15.35
C ARG A 159 15.14 4.80 -14.71
N THR A 160 14.11 4.12 -14.23
CA THR A 160 14.22 2.77 -13.66
C THR A 160 14.77 1.79 -14.70
N ARG A 161 14.34 1.89 -15.96
CA ARG A 161 14.88 1.08 -17.07
C ARG A 161 16.39 1.26 -17.22
N VAL A 162 16.88 2.50 -17.22
CA VAL A 162 18.31 2.78 -17.30
C VAL A 162 19.05 2.25 -16.05
N LEU A 163 18.56 2.58 -14.87
CA LEU A 163 19.20 2.19 -13.61
C LEU A 163 19.27 0.67 -13.47
N SER A 164 18.22 -0.06 -13.81
CA SER A 164 18.21 -1.52 -13.72
C SER A 164 19.22 -2.20 -14.65
N ALA A 165 19.54 -1.59 -15.80
CA ALA A 165 20.57 -2.09 -16.71
C ALA A 165 22.00 -1.84 -16.18
N LEU A 166 22.19 -0.81 -15.36
CA LEU A 166 23.50 -0.41 -14.80
C LEU A 166 23.78 -1.03 -13.42
N GLU A 167 22.73 -1.52 -12.74
CA GLU A 167 22.84 -2.05 -11.37
C GLU A 167 23.75 -3.27 -11.31
N GLN A 168 24.60 -3.29 -10.29
CA GLN A 168 25.54 -4.39 -10.07
C GLN A 168 25.03 -5.37 -9.03
N PRO A 169 25.21 -6.68 -9.23
CA PRO A 169 24.87 -7.68 -8.24
C PRO A 169 25.74 -7.52 -6.98
N GLN A 170 25.13 -7.66 -5.81
CA GLN A 170 25.84 -7.70 -4.54
C GLN A 170 25.91 -9.14 -4.06
N ILE A 171 27.11 -9.71 -4.08
CA ILE A 171 27.37 -11.11 -3.73
C ILE A 171 28.42 -11.20 -2.61
N ASP A 172 28.33 -12.23 -1.81
CA ASP A 172 29.34 -12.57 -0.78
C ASP A 172 30.55 -13.31 -1.38
N ALA A 173 31.51 -13.68 -0.53
CA ALA A 173 32.69 -14.42 -0.92
C ALA A 173 32.40 -15.85 -1.46
N HIS A 174 31.19 -16.36 -1.27
CA HIS A 174 30.72 -17.65 -1.75
C HIS A 174 29.87 -17.56 -3.03
N GLY A 175 29.70 -16.34 -3.58
CA GLY A 175 28.88 -16.08 -4.76
C GLY A 175 27.38 -16.05 -4.48
N LEU A 176 26.95 -15.98 -3.21
CA LEU A 176 25.55 -15.85 -2.83
C LEU A 176 25.16 -14.37 -2.77
N ARG A 177 23.95 -14.06 -3.18
CA ARG A 177 23.41 -12.70 -3.12
C ARG A 177 23.32 -12.21 -1.68
N LEU A 178 23.81 -11.01 -1.41
CA LEU A 178 23.64 -10.32 -0.13
C LEU A 178 22.16 -9.95 0.07
N ARG A 179 21.66 -10.19 1.28
CA ARG A 179 20.26 -9.95 1.64
C ARG A 179 20.14 -8.83 2.66
N GLU A 180 19.14 -7.98 2.50
CA GLU A 180 18.81 -6.95 3.49
C GLU A 180 18.31 -7.59 4.78
N ARG A 181 18.78 -7.09 5.91
CA ARG A 181 18.38 -7.53 7.25
C ARG A 181 17.69 -6.41 8.01
N VAL A 182 16.62 -6.75 8.70
CA VAL A 182 15.92 -5.87 9.64
C VAL A 182 16.52 -6.04 11.03
N HIS A 183 16.71 -4.92 11.73
CA HIS A 183 17.28 -4.86 13.08
C HIS A 183 16.23 -4.36 14.09
N PRO A 184 15.30 -5.22 14.57
CA PRO A 184 14.13 -4.80 15.33
C PRO A 184 14.46 -4.15 16.67
N THR A 185 15.61 -4.49 17.26
CA THR A 185 16.09 -3.92 18.54
C THR A 185 16.77 -2.56 18.40
N LEU A 186 17.11 -2.16 17.17
CA LEU A 186 17.76 -0.89 16.88
C LEU A 186 16.80 0.17 16.33
N GLY A 187 15.50 -0.09 16.26
CA GLY A 187 14.51 0.87 15.78
C GLY A 187 14.45 2.12 16.66
N ALA A 188 14.55 3.32 16.07
CA ALA A 188 14.41 4.59 16.78
C ALA A 188 12.97 4.84 17.24
N LYS A 189 11.98 4.32 16.50
CA LYS A 189 10.55 4.38 16.83
C LYS A 189 9.95 2.98 16.78
N PRO A 190 9.06 2.61 17.73
CA PRO A 190 8.48 1.26 17.77
C PRO A 190 7.36 1.04 16.76
N HIS A 191 6.76 2.10 16.22
CA HIS A 191 5.47 2.06 15.51
C HIS A 191 5.50 1.19 14.26
N GLY A 192 6.55 1.24 13.44
CA GLY A 192 6.66 0.43 12.22
C GLY A 192 6.63 -1.07 12.53
N MET A 193 7.49 -1.51 13.47
CA MET A 193 7.49 -2.91 13.91
C MET A 193 6.22 -3.31 14.66
N ALA A 194 5.56 -2.38 15.37
CA ALA A 194 4.29 -2.66 16.06
C ALA A 194 3.16 -2.96 15.05
N VAL A 195 3.08 -2.24 13.95
CA VAL A 195 2.11 -2.53 12.87
C VAL A 195 2.36 -3.91 12.26
N LEU A 196 3.61 -4.23 11.92
CA LEU A 196 3.96 -5.55 11.35
C LEU A 196 3.73 -6.67 12.38
N ARG A 197 4.03 -6.43 13.65
CA ARG A 197 3.77 -7.39 14.74
C ARG A 197 2.28 -7.67 14.87
N ARG A 198 1.43 -6.64 14.85
CA ARG A 198 -0.02 -6.84 14.89
C ARG A 198 -0.53 -7.73 13.76
N PHE A 199 0.01 -7.57 12.55
CA PHE A 199 -0.32 -8.45 11.44
C PHE A 199 0.06 -9.91 11.72
N VAL A 200 1.26 -10.16 12.26
CA VAL A 200 1.71 -11.51 12.63
C VAL A 200 0.85 -12.10 13.74
N GLU A 201 0.47 -11.31 14.75
CA GLU A 201 -0.40 -11.72 15.84
C GLU A 201 -1.79 -12.16 15.35
N GLU A 202 -2.39 -11.39 14.44
CA GLU A 202 -3.66 -11.74 13.81
C GLU A 202 -3.55 -13.02 12.94
N ALA A 203 -2.45 -13.20 12.23
CA ALA A 203 -2.18 -14.43 11.47
C ALA A 203 -1.95 -15.63 12.41
N ALA A 204 -1.26 -15.42 13.56
CA ALA A 204 -0.98 -16.47 14.53
C ALA A 204 -2.25 -17.03 15.18
N GLN A 205 -3.31 -16.24 15.35
CA GLN A 205 -4.61 -16.72 15.84
C GLN A 205 -5.21 -17.81 14.94
N ARG A 206 -4.79 -17.88 13.66
CA ARG A 206 -5.25 -18.83 12.64
C ARG A 206 -4.28 -20.00 12.41
N SER A 207 -3.17 -20.05 13.16
CA SER A 207 -2.08 -21.02 12.94
C SER A 207 -2.10 -22.21 13.90
N HIS A 208 -3.11 -22.30 14.77
CA HIS A 208 -3.28 -23.40 15.74
C HIS A 208 -2.02 -23.67 16.58
N GLY A 209 -1.33 -22.60 17.01
CA GLY A 209 -0.16 -22.70 17.88
C GLY A 209 1.18 -22.91 17.15
N HIS A 210 1.19 -22.96 15.82
CA HIS A 210 2.41 -22.98 15.02
C HIS A 210 2.82 -21.56 14.61
N PRO A 211 4.10 -21.32 14.23
CA PRO A 211 4.48 -20.06 13.57
C PRO A 211 3.63 -19.82 12.32
N PRO A 212 2.97 -18.65 12.19
CA PRO A 212 2.09 -18.39 11.05
C PRO A 212 2.88 -18.32 9.74
N ARG A 213 2.33 -18.88 8.68
CA ARG A 213 2.86 -18.74 7.32
C ARG A 213 2.36 -17.43 6.73
N VAL A 214 3.28 -16.55 6.40
CA VAL A 214 3.01 -15.23 5.83
C VAL A 214 3.56 -15.15 4.42
N LEU A 215 2.68 -14.90 3.45
CA LEU A 215 3.07 -14.60 2.08
C LEU A 215 3.26 -13.09 1.92
N VAL A 216 4.35 -12.70 1.27
CA VAL A 216 4.67 -11.30 0.97
C VAL A 216 4.56 -11.05 -0.52
N VAL A 217 3.79 -10.02 -0.90
CA VAL A 217 3.62 -9.55 -2.28
C VAL A 217 4.27 -8.20 -2.43
N THR A 218 5.21 -8.08 -3.35
CA THR A 218 6.01 -6.87 -3.60
C THR A 218 5.74 -6.23 -4.96
N ALA A 219 4.71 -6.67 -5.66
CA ALA A 219 4.35 -6.24 -7.01
C ALA A 219 4.10 -4.74 -7.20
N SER A 220 3.87 -4.01 -6.11
CA SER A 220 3.70 -2.55 -6.09
C SER A 220 5.00 -1.78 -6.29
N ALA A 221 6.16 -2.37 -5.99
CA ALA A 221 7.45 -1.71 -6.14
C ALA A 221 7.81 -1.48 -7.61
N LEU A 222 8.64 -0.47 -7.89
CA LEU A 222 9.21 -0.26 -9.22
C LEU A 222 10.01 -1.48 -9.67
N ASP A 223 10.82 -2.04 -8.78
CA ASP A 223 11.42 -3.37 -8.90
C ASP A 223 10.82 -4.30 -7.84
N PRO A 224 9.96 -5.26 -8.21
CA PRO A 224 9.34 -6.17 -7.26
C PRO A 224 10.30 -7.04 -6.46
N MET A 225 11.55 -7.22 -6.92
CA MET A 225 12.55 -8.05 -6.24
C MET A 225 13.31 -7.28 -5.15
N GLU A 226 13.39 -5.96 -5.28
CA GLU A 226 14.19 -5.11 -4.38
C GLU A 226 13.74 -5.20 -2.91
N PRO A 227 12.44 -5.03 -2.54
CA PRO A 227 12.03 -5.00 -1.13
C PRO A 227 11.75 -6.38 -0.52
N VAL A 228 11.98 -7.48 -1.26
CA VAL A 228 11.65 -8.84 -0.80
C VAL A 228 12.35 -9.17 0.51
N ASP A 229 13.66 -8.98 0.57
CA ASP A 229 14.46 -9.35 1.74
C ASP A 229 14.07 -8.57 2.99
N PHE A 230 13.74 -7.28 2.84
CA PHE A 230 13.26 -6.43 3.93
C PHE A 230 12.03 -7.04 4.61
N TYR A 231 11.00 -7.36 3.84
CA TYR A 231 9.76 -7.91 4.40
C TYR A 231 9.95 -9.32 4.94
N LEU A 232 10.70 -10.18 4.24
CA LEU A 232 11.00 -11.53 4.74
C LEU A 232 11.76 -11.47 6.06
N SER A 233 12.78 -10.60 6.15
CA SER A 233 13.53 -10.40 7.38
C SER A 233 12.66 -9.83 8.50
N ALA A 234 11.81 -8.84 8.23
CA ALA A 234 10.92 -8.23 9.22
C ALA A 234 9.92 -9.24 9.81
N PHE A 235 9.24 -10.01 8.97
CA PHE A 235 8.26 -10.99 9.44
C PHE A 235 8.92 -12.20 10.12
N THR A 236 10.08 -12.64 9.64
CA THR A 236 10.85 -13.71 10.30
C THR A 236 11.32 -13.26 11.69
N ALA A 237 11.78 -12.01 11.84
CA ALA A 237 12.15 -11.45 13.13
C ALA A 237 10.97 -11.34 14.13
N LEU A 238 9.73 -11.35 13.62
CA LEU A 238 8.50 -11.38 14.41
C LEU A 238 7.96 -12.81 14.67
N GLY A 239 8.69 -13.84 14.23
CA GLY A 239 8.36 -15.24 14.48
C GLY A 239 7.46 -15.89 13.41
N ALA A 240 7.23 -15.25 12.28
CA ALA A 240 6.48 -15.84 11.17
C ALA A 240 7.39 -16.68 10.25
N GLN A 241 6.80 -17.65 9.58
CA GLN A 241 7.39 -18.33 8.41
C GLN A 241 7.08 -17.50 7.16
N ALA A 242 7.93 -16.50 6.88
CA ALA A 242 7.72 -15.57 5.79
C ALA A 242 8.23 -16.15 4.47
N GLN A 243 7.43 -16.03 3.40
CA GLN A 243 7.76 -16.44 2.04
C GLN A 243 7.38 -15.33 1.06
N TRP A 244 8.23 -15.09 0.07
CA TRP A 244 7.85 -14.26 -1.06
C TRP A 244 6.82 -15.01 -1.92
N TRP A 245 5.69 -14.38 -2.19
CA TRP A 245 4.72 -14.85 -3.17
C TRP A 245 5.03 -14.10 -4.47
N PRO A 246 5.69 -14.76 -5.44
CA PRO A 246 6.44 -14.09 -6.51
C PRO A 246 5.54 -13.54 -7.62
N LEU A 247 4.39 -13.00 -7.24
CA LEU A 247 3.43 -12.39 -8.17
C LEU A 247 3.86 -10.97 -8.52
N ASP A 248 3.98 -10.70 -9.81
CA ASP A 248 4.08 -9.38 -10.41
C ASP A 248 3.41 -9.35 -11.79
N ALA A 249 3.35 -8.19 -12.41
CA ALA A 249 2.73 -8.04 -13.73
C ALA A 249 3.46 -8.83 -14.84
N ALA A 250 4.77 -9.07 -14.69
CA ALA A 250 5.54 -9.85 -15.65
C ALA A 250 5.21 -11.34 -15.56
N LEU A 251 5.15 -11.89 -14.34
CA LEU A 251 4.74 -13.28 -14.14
C LEU A 251 3.29 -13.51 -14.58
N ALA A 252 2.37 -12.59 -14.24
CA ALA A 252 0.98 -12.67 -14.68
C ALA A 252 0.89 -12.74 -16.22
N ARG A 253 1.63 -11.89 -16.92
CA ARG A 253 1.69 -11.88 -18.39
C ARG A 253 2.31 -13.17 -18.96
N ALA A 254 3.40 -13.68 -18.37
CA ALA A 254 4.04 -14.91 -18.80
C ALA A 254 3.10 -16.11 -18.68
N LEU A 255 2.34 -16.19 -17.58
CA LEU A 255 1.33 -17.23 -17.35
C LEU A 255 0.15 -17.14 -18.33
N GLU A 256 -0.36 -15.93 -18.59
CA GLU A 256 -1.42 -15.71 -19.58
C GLU A 256 -1.00 -16.13 -21.00
N ASN A 257 0.26 -15.89 -21.37
CA ASN A 257 0.80 -16.25 -22.68
C ASN A 257 1.28 -17.71 -22.76
N GLY A 258 1.40 -18.41 -21.62
CA GLY A 258 1.97 -19.76 -21.55
C GLY A 258 3.47 -19.81 -21.90
N ASP A 259 4.20 -18.70 -21.69
CA ASP A 259 5.59 -18.54 -22.10
C ASP A 259 6.49 -18.13 -20.92
N CYS A 260 6.77 -19.11 -20.06
CA CYS A 260 7.64 -18.93 -18.89
C CYS A 260 9.12 -18.77 -19.25
N GLN A 261 9.55 -19.20 -20.44
CA GLN A 261 10.95 -19.05 -20.86
C GLN A 261 11.28 -17.60 -21.17
N ALA A 262 10.30 -16.82 -21.66
CA ALA A 262 10.44 -15.40 -21.94
C ALA A 262 10.14 -14.49 -20.73
N LEU A 263 10.21 -14.98 -19.49
CA LEU A 263 9.87 -14.20 -18.30
C LEU A 263 10.69 -12.91 -18.18
N SER A 264 11.98 -12.91 -18.55
CA SER A 264 12.81 -11.69 -18.57
C SER A 264 12.35 -10.70 -19.63
N ASP A 265 11.90 -11.18 -20.81
CA ASP A 265 11.35 -10.31 -21.86
C ASP A 265 10.00 -9.71 -21.44
N HIS A 266 9.15 -10.50 -20.78
CA HIS A 266 7.91 -10.00 -20.19
C HIS A 266 8.19 -8.93 -19.11
N ARG A 267 9.21 -9.13 -18.28
CA ARG A 267 9.60 -8.16 -17.25
C ARG A 267 10.09 -6.85 -17.88
N LEU A 268 10.90 -6.94 -18.91
CA LEU A 268 11.34 -5.76 -19.67
C LEU A 268 10.15 -5.04 -20.31
N ALA A 269 9.23 -5.78 -20.91
CA ALA A 269 8.09 -5.19 -21.62
C ALA A 269 7.08 -4.52 -20.67
N VAL A 270 6.81 -5.12 -19.49
CA VAL A 270 5.75 -4.65 -18.57
C VAL A 270 6.30 -3.72 -17.49
N LEU A 271 7.48 -4.03 -16.93
CA LEU A 271 8.08 -3.29 -15.81
C LEU A 271 9.25 -2.40 -16.22
N GLY A 272 9.79 -2.60 -17.43
CA GLY A 272 10.96 -1.87 -17.91
C GLY A 272 12.27 -2.29 -17.24
N LEU A 273 12.35 -3.46 -16.62
CA LEU A 273 13.50 -3.90 -15.83
C LEU A 273 14.42 -4.83 -16.61
N HIS A 274 15.72 -4.52 -16.59
CA HIS A 274 16.79 -5.34 -17.14
C HIS A 274 17.50 -6.16 -16.07
N ALA A 275 18.21 -7.21 -16.48
CA ALA A 275 19.23 -7.94 -15.71
C ALA A 275 18.80 -8.46 -14.31
N ARG A 276 17.50 -8.66 -14.07
CA ARG A 276 17.03 -9.12 -12.75
C ARG A 276 17.48 -10.55 -12.43
N GLU A 277 17.67 -11.39 -13.45
CA GLU A 277 18.27 -12.72 -13.34
C GLU A 277 19.73 -12.70 -12.87
N THR A 278 20.44 -11.58 -13.08
CA THR A 278 21.82 -11.37 -12.63
C THR A 278 21.87 -10.73 -11.24
N VAL A 279 21.03 -9.72 -11.00
CA VAL A 279 21.04 -8.96 -9.73
C VAL A 279 20.34 -9.75 -8.61
N TYR A 280 19.28 -10.49 -8.93
CA TYR A 280 18.46 -11.28 -7.99
C TYR A 280 18.27 -12.72 -8.48
N PRO A 281 19.35 -13.51 -8.68
CA PRO A 281 19.27 -14.83 -9.33
C PRO A 281 18.38 -15.84 -8.59
N ASP A 282 18.40 -15.84 -7.26
CA ASP A 282 17.58 -16.68 -6.40
C ASP A 282 16.08 -16.32 -6.51
N LEU A 283 15.73 -15.04 -6.53
CA LEU A 283 14.34 -14.60 -6.70
C LEU A 283 13.83 -14.84 -8.12
N HIS A 284 14.69 -14.62 -9.12
CA HIS A 284 14.35 -14.96 -10.51
C HIS A 284 14.05 -16.44 -10.68
N ALA A 285 14.88 -17.32 -10.08
CA ALA A 285 14.65 -18.77 -10.12
C ALA A 285 13.32 -19.18 -9.44
N LEU A 286 12.98 -18.55 -8.30
CA LEU A 286 11.67 -18.75 -7.65
C LEU A 286 10.51 -18.33 -8.55
N GLN A 287 10.64 -17.22 -9.27
CA GLN A 287 9.61 -16.76 -10.21
C GLN A 287 9.49 -17.69 -11.42
N GLN A 288 10.58 -18.19 -11.97
CA GLN A 288 10.57 -19.20 -13.04
C GLN A 288 9.89 -20.49 -12.59
N GLN A 289 10.19 -20.97 -11.36
CA GLN A 289 9.51 -22.12 -10.78
C GLN A 289 8.00 -21.89 -10.64
N ALA A 290 7.60 -20.71 -10.11
CA ALA A 290 6.19 -20.37 -9.97
C ALA A 290 5.46 -20.28 -11.32
N CYS A 291 6.14 -19.83 -12.37
CA CYS A 291 5.61 -19.84 -13.73
C CYS A 291 5.43 -21.26 -14.27
N ALA A 292 6.44 -22.12 -14.08
CA ALA A 292 6.39 -23.51 -14.55
C ALA A 292 5.37 -24.37 -13.77
N GLN A 293 5.07 -23.99 -12.53
CA GLN A 293 4.19 -24.76 -11.62
C GLN A 293 3.16 -23.82 -10.94
N PRO A 294 2.23 -23.21 -11.68
CA PRO A 294 1.31 -22.19 -11.14
C PRO A 294 0.37 -22.71 -10.04
N ASP A 295 0.11 -24.01 -9.98
CA ASP A 295 -0.68 -24.62 -8.91
C ASP A 295 -0.01 -24.51 -7.54
N GLU A 296 1.31 -24.38 -7.49
CA GLU A 296 2.05 -24.13 -6.24
C GLU A 296 1.71 -22.78 -5.64
N LEU A 297 1.45 -21.74 -6.45
CA LEU A 297 0.98 -20.44 -5.96
C LEU A 297 -0.32 -20.57 -5.18
N LEU A 298 -1.26 -21.36 -5.68
CA LEU A 298 -2.52 -21.63 -5.00
C LEU A 298 -2.34 -22.53 -3.77
N ALA A 299 -1.40 -23.47 -3.82
CA ALA A 299 -1.07 -24.34 -2.68
C ALA A 299 -0.44 -23.52 -1.54
N GLN A 300 0.49 -22.62 -1.85
CA GLN A 300 1.07 -21.68 -0.88
C GLN A 300 -0.01 -20.82 -0.21
N LEU A 301 -0.94 -20.26 -0.99
CA LEU A 301 -2.03 -19.46 -0.46
C LEU A 301 -2.95 -20.26 0.47
N ARG A 302 -3.30 -21.51 0.10
CA ARG A 302 -4.13 -22.39 0.96
C ARG A 302 -3.46 -22.72 2.29
N ALA A 303 -2.12 -22.75 2.32
CA ALA A 303 -1.35 -23.06 3.52
C ALA A 303 -1.03 -21.82 4.38
N ALA A 304 -1.27 -20.61 3.87
CA ALA A 304 -0.94 -19.34 4.54
C ALA A 304 -2.04 -18.91 5.53
N GLN A 305 -1.64 -18.26 6.60
CA GLN A 305 -2.50 -17.56 7.55
C GLN A 305 -2.49 -16.04 7.34
N GLY A 306 -1.53 -15.52 6.57
CA GLY A 306 -1.45 -14.10 6.25
C GLY A 306 -0.92 -13.84 4.85
N VAL A 307 -1.45 -12.80 4.18
CA VAL A 307 -0.88 -12.23 2.95
C VAL A 307 -0.66 -10.74 3.18
N PHE A 308 0.57 -10.27 3.02
CA PHE A 308 0.93 -8.87 3.21
C PHE A 308 1.41 -8.24 1.90
N PHE A 309 0.85 -7.08 1.57
CA PHE A 309 1.13 -6.34 0.35
C PHE A 309 2.04 -5.15 0.64
N ALA A 310 3.19 -5.10 -0.03
CA ALA A 310 4.17 -4.02 0.09
C ALA A 310 3.65 -2.68 -0.46
N GLY A 311 4.33 -1.60 -0.07
CA GLY A 311 4.11 -0.26 -0.62
C GLY A 311 4.73 -0.07 -2.01
N GLY A 312 4.31 1.00 -2.68
CA GLY A 312 4.76 1.38 -4.03
C GLY A 312 3.63 2.01 -4.83
N ASP A 313 3.24 1.40 -5.94
CA ASP A 313 2.14 1.80 -6.81
C ASP A 313 1.04 0.74 -6.83
N GLN A 314 -0.16 1.10 -6.43
CA GLN A 314 -1.32 0.21 -6.39
C GLN A 314 -1.78 -0.25 -7.77
N TRP A 315 -1.52 0.53 -8.82
CA TRP A 315 -1.84 0.11 -10.19
C TRP A 315 -0.95 -1.06 -10.63
N ARG A 316 0.36 -0.99 -10.38
CA ARG A 316 1.31 -2.10 -10.63
C ARG A 316 0.90 -3.38 -9.88
N LEU A 317 0.51 -3.22 -8.62
CA LEU A 317 0.05 -4.34 -7.81
C LEU A 317 -1.22 -4.95 -8.39
N ARG A 318 -2.18 -4.12 -8.83
CA ARG A 318 -3.41 -4.58 -9.47
C ARG A 318 -3.13 -5.41 -10.72
N GLN A 319 -2.18 -4.99 -11.56
CA GLN A 319 -1.77 -5.71 -12.77
C GLN A 319 -1.23 -7.14 -12.50
N ALA A 320 -0.74 -7.42 -11.29
CA ALA A 320 -0.33 -8.76 -10.89
C ALA A 320 -1.51 -9.69 -10.54
N PHE A 321 -2.72 -9.15 -10.35
CA PHE A 321 -3.90 -9.88 -9.86
C PHE A 321 -5.07 -9.91 -10.87
N PHE A 322 -4.98 -9.15 -11.95
CA PHE A 322 -6.00 -9.10 -13.00
C PHE A 322 -5.37 -9.40 -14.35
N GLY A 323 -6.09 -10.14 -15.18
CA GLY A 323 -5.71 -10.40 -16.56
C GLY A 323 -5.85 -9.17 -17.46
N ALA A 324 -5.40 -9.30 -18.70
CA ALA A 324 -5.50 -8.24 -19.69
C ALA A 324 -6.95 -7.84 -20.01
N ASP A 325 -7.92 -8.74 -19.78
CA ASP A 325 -9.36 -8.51 -19.93
C ASP A 325 -10.03 -7.92 -18.65
N ASP A 326 -9.22 -7.46 -17.70
CA ASP A 326 -9.65 -6.93 -16.38
C ASP A 326 -10.40 -7.94 -15.49
N ARG A 327 -10.25 -9.24 -15.76
CA ARG A 327 -10.83 -10.30 -14.92
C ARG A 327 -9.87 -10.72 -13.81
N PRO A 328 -10.40 -11.01 -12.61
CA PRO A 328 -9.59 -11.55 -11.51
C PRO A 328 -8.90 -12.85 -11.89
N LEU A 329 -7.58 -12.91 -11.73
CA LEU A 329 -6.79 -14.12 -11.91
C LEU A 329 -7.09 -15.18 -10.83
N PRO A 330 -6.75 -16.47 -11.04
CA PRO A 330 -7.12 -17.55 -10.12
C PRO A 330 -6.72 -17.29 -8.66
N TRP A 331 -5.53 -16.74 -8.45
CA TRP A 331 -5.02 -16.45 -7.10
C TRP A 331 -5.77 -15.31 -6.42
N LEU A 332 -6.28 -14.29 -7.15
CA LEU A 332 -7.14 -13.27 -6.55
C LEU A 332 -8.48 -13.85 -6.08
N ARG A 333 -9.09 -14.71 -6.90
CA ARG A 333 -10.35 -15.38 -6.49
C ARG A 333 -10.14 -16.26 -5.25
N ALA A 334 -9.03 -16.99 -5.20
CA ALA A 334 -8.68 -17.83 -4.05
C ALA A 334 -8.39 -16.98 -2.79
N LEU A 335 -7.67 -15.86 -2.94
CA LEU A 335 -7.38 -14.90 -1.87
C LEU A 335 -8.67 -14.32 -1.27
N ARG A 336 -9.56 -13.82 -2.11
CA ARG A 336 -10.87 -13.29 -1.67
C ARG A 336 -11.66 -14.35 -0.91
N ALA A 337 -11.75 -15.55 -1.45
CA ALA A 337 -12.45 -16.64 -0.79
C ALA A 337 -11.83 -17.07 0.55
N ALA A 338 -10.51 -17.08 0.68
CA ALA A 338 -9.83 -17.37 1.94
C ALA A 338 -10.04 -16.27 2.99
N HIS A 339 -9.97 -15.02 2.57
CA HIS A 339 -10.25 -13.86 3.42
C HIS A 339 -11.71 -13.87 3.90
N GLU A 340 -12.68 -14.07 3.01
CA GLU A 340 -14.11 -14.13 3.33
C GLU A 340 -14.48 -15.23 4.32
N ARG A 341 -13.77 -16.37 4.29
CA ARG A 341 -13.94 -17.43 5.28
C ARG A 341 -13.25 -17.15 6.62
N GLY A 342 -12.54 -16.04 6.75
CA GLY A 342 -11.76 -15.73 7.96
C GLY A 342 -10.52 -16.60 8.18
N THR A 343 -10.17 -17.49 7.23
CA THR A 343 -9.02 -18.38 7.35
C THR A 343 -7.67 -17.70 7.12
N LEU A 344 -7.70 -16.47 6.60
CA LEU A 344 -6.52 -15.71 6.22
C LEU A 344 -6.68 -14.23 6.58
N VAL A 345 -5.65 -13.67 7.21
CA VAL A 345 -5.52 -12.21 7.40
C VAL A 345 -4.92 -11.60 6.14
N ALA A 346 -5.54 -10.57 5.63
CA ALA A 346 -4.94 -9.72 4.60
C ALA A 346 -4.43 -8.42 5.23
N GLY A 347 -3.33 -7.89 4.72
CA GLY A 347 -2.82 -6.60 5.15
C GLY A 347 -1.89 -6.00 4.13
N GLY A 348 -1.65 -4.70 4.23
CA GLY A 348 -0.71 -4.03 3.34
C GLY A 348 -0.37 -2.64 3.82
N THR A 349 0.68 -2.08 3.26
CA THR A 349 1.15 -0.73 3.59
C THR A 349 1.15 0.17 2.36
N SER A 350 0.76 1.45 2.53
CA SER A 350 0.73 2.43 1.44
C SER A 350 -0.09 1.89 0.24
N ALA A 351 0.50 1.77 -0.94
CA ALA A 351 -0.15 1.18 -2.12
C ALA A 351 -0.74 -0.22 -1.85
N GLY A 352 -0.07 -1.04 -1.01
CA GLY A 352 -0.58 -2.35 -0.58
C GLY A 352 -1.84 -2.27 0.27
N ALA A 353 -2.08 -1.17 0.98
CA ALA A 353 -3.34 -0.88 1.64
C ALA A 353 -4.36 -0.28 0.66
N ALA A 354 -3.96 0.69 -0.15
CA ALA A 354 -4.84 1.37 -1.10
C ALA A 354 -5.49 0.41 -2.12
N VAL A 355 -4.75 -0.60 -2.58
CA VAL A 355 -5.25 -1.61 -3.53
C VAL A 355 -6.38 -2.48 -2.97
N GLN A 356 -6.57 -2.50 -1.63
CA GLN A 356 -7.65 -3.27 -0.99
C GLN A 356 -9.04 -2.69 -1.24
N SER A 357 -9.13 -1.48 -1.79
CA SER A 357 -10.37 -0.79 -2.15
C SER A 357 -11.29 -1.66 -3.01
N GLY A 358 -12.59 -1.71 -2.65
CA GLY A 358 -13.58 -2.50 -3.35
C GLY A 358 -14.54 -1.70 -4.23
N ALA A 359 -14.93 -0.51 -3.79
CA ALA A 359 -15.90 0.31 -4.51
C ALA A 359 -15.30 1.06 -5.71
N ALA A 360 -14.13 1.62 -5.54
CA ALA A 360 -13.26 2.19 -6.56
C ALA A 360 -11.84 2.25 -6.00
N MET A 361 -10.82 2.15 -6.83
CA MET A 361 -9.43 2.28 -6.39
C MET A 361 -8.89 3.64 -6.81
N LEU A 362 -8.45 4.41 -5.84
CA LEU A 362 -7.73 5.65 -6.09
C LEU A 362 -6.39 5.31 -6.75
N THR A 363 -6.07 5.94 -7.88
CA THR A 363 -4.83 5.68 -8.62
C THR A 363 -3.86 6.85 -8.58
N ASN A 364 -4.35 8.10 -8.53
CA ASN A 364 -3.53 9.29 -8.49
C ASN A 364 -4.34 10.50 -8.00
N GLY A 365 -3.69 11.63 -7.74
CA GLY A 365 -4.29 12.95 -7.54
C GLY A 365 -3.75 13.75 -6.37
N SER A 366 -3.71 15.07 -6.54
CA SER A 366 -3.42 15.99 -5.45
C SER A 366 -4.70 16.33 -4.66
N PRO A 367 -4.57 16.83 -3.42
CA PRO A 367 -5.69 17.38 -2.66
C PRO A 367 -6.40 18.53 -3.39
N GLU A 368 -5.65 19.41 -4.04
CA GLU A 368 -6.17 20.55 -4.80
C GLU A 368 -7.00 20.08 -5.99
N SER A 369 -6.51 19.09 -6.75
CA SER A 369 -7.26 18.56 -7.88
C SER A 369 -8.59 17.93 -7.45
N ALA A 370 -8.66 17.36 -6.24
CA ALA A 370 -9.88 16.83 -5.66
C ALA A 370 -10.91 17.90 -5.31
N LEU A 371 -10.47 19.10 -4.89
CA LEU A 371 -11.38 20.22 -4.63
C LEU A 371 -11.87 20.86 -5.92
N ASN A 372 -10.99 21.00 -6.92
CA ASN A 372 -11.25 21.77 -8.13
C ASN A 372 -12.03 21.01 -9.20
N GLY A 373 -12.12 19.68 -9.14
CA GLY A 373 -12.80 18.92 -10.17
C GLY A 373 -13.17 17.49 -9.80
N PRO A 374 -13.92 16.82 -10.69
CA PRO A 374 -14.23 15.42 -10.53
C PRO A 374 -13.02 14.52 -10.75
N ALA A 375 -13.02 13.35 -10.08
CA ALA A 375 -12.07 12.30 -10.38
C ALA A 375 -12.29 11.76 -11.80
N ARG A 376 -11.20 11.53 -12.53
CA ARG A 376 -11.21 10.90 -13.85
C ARG A 376 -11.19 9.38 -13.70
N SER A 377 -11.95 8.71 -14.52
CA SER A 377 -11.91 7.24 -14.61
C SER A 377 -10.92 6.82 -15.67
N GLY A 378 -10.02 5.90 -15.34
CA GLY A 378 -9.04 5.36 -16.29
C GLY A 378 -7.66 5.10 -15.69
N LEU A 379 -6.69 4.97 -16.56
CA LEU A 379 -5.30 4.77 -16.18
C LEU A 379 -4.74 6.00 -15.43
N PRO A 380 -3.89 5.79 -14.43
CA PRO A 380 -3.17 6.88 -13.80
C PRO A 380 -2.24 7.56 -14.82
N PRO A 381 -1.99 8.88 -14.67
CA PRO A 381 -0.90 9.52 -15.39
C PRO A 381 0.43 8.82 -15.10
N GLU A 382 1.30 8.73 -16.09
CA GLU A 382 2.64 8.17 -15.91
C GLU A 382 3.45 9.06 -14.96
N PRO A 383 4.02 8.54 -13.86
CA PRO A 383 4.87 9.33 -12.98
C PRO A 383 6.08 9.93 -13.73
N GLY A 384 6.25 11.24 -13.59
CA GLY A 384 7.27 11.99 -14.34
C GLY A 384 6.84 12.41 -15.75
N CYS A 385 5.58 12.22 -16.14
CA CYS A 385 5.08 12.62 -17.46
C CYS A 385 5.21 14.14 -17.70
N ALA A 386 4.97 14.97 -16.69
CA ALA A 386 5.13 16.43 -16.80
C ALA A 386 6.59 16.82 -17.11
N ARG A 387 7.54 16.17 -16.43
CA ARG A 387 8.96 16.35 -16.67
C ARG A 387 9.37 15.88 -18.06
N ALA A 388 8.80 14.77 -18.52
CA ALA A 388 9.04 14.18 -19.84
C ALA A 388 8.26 14.84 -20.98
N GLU A 389 7.39 15.81 -20.69
CA GLU A 389 6.47 16.46 -21.63
C GLU A 389 5.53 15.46 -22.34
N LEU A 390 5.06 14.47 -21.58
CA LEU A 390 4.23 13.36 -22.06
C LEU A 390 2.87 13.28 -21.37
N CYS A 391 2.54 14.16 -20.43
CA CYS A 391 1.20 14.18 -19.86
C CYS A 391 0.19 14.48 -20.95
N ASP A 392 -0.82 13.62 -21.06
CA ASP A 392 -1.96 13.81 -21.94
C ASP A 392 -2.81 15.01 -21.46
N GLU A 393 -4.11 15.01 -21.77
CA GLU A 393 -5.06 16.02 -21.29
C GLU A 393 -5.15 16.13 -19.77
N ALA A 394 -4.66 15.11 -19.02
CA ALA A 394 -4.56 15.13 -17.58
C ALA A 394 -3.18 15.56 -17.13
N ASP A 395 -3.13 16.59 -16.33
CA ASP A 395 -2.00 16.96 -15.51
C ASP A 395 -1.58 15.77 -14.62
N GLU A 396 -0.28 15.63 -14.33
CA GLU A 396 0.28 14.60 -13.46
C GLU A 396 -0.36 14.60 -12.05
N SER A 397 -0.92 15.73 -11.61
CA SER A 397 -1.63 15.88 -10.33
C SER A 397 -3.12 15.52 -10.38
N ALA A 398 -3.69 15.21 -11.55
CA ALA A 398 -5.11 14.97 -11.72
C ALA A 398 -5.64 13.83 -10.85
N LEU A 399 -6.76 14.06 -10.16
CA LEU A 399 -7.43 13.02 -9.39
C LEU A 399 -7.96 11.93 -10.32
N SER A 400 -7.50 10.71 -10.15
CA SER A 400 -7.87 9.58 -10.98
C SER A 400 -8.22 8.33 -10.17
N ILE A 401 -9.15 7.53 -10.71
CA ILE A 401 -9.63 6.30 -10.10
C ILE A 401 -9.76 5.18 -11.14
N TRP A 402 -9.61 3.96 -10.67
CA TRP A 402 -10.09 2.77 -11.36
C TRP A 402 -11.46 2.38 -10.81
N PRO A 403 -12.54 2.52 -11.61
CA PRO A 403 -13.91 2.35 -11.11
C PRO A 403 -14.25 0.93 -10.65
N ALA A 404 -13.59 -0.09 -11.21
CA ALA A 404 -13.79 -1.48 -10.85
C ALA A 404 -13.13 -1.88 -9.51
N GLY A 405 -12.48 -0.93 -8.83
CA GLY A 405 -11.77 -1.18 -7.58
C GLY A 405 -10.41 -1.85 -7.76
N GLY A 406 -9.81 -2.20 -6.64
CA GLY A 406 -8.57 -2.95 -6.54
C GLY A 406 -8.81 -4.42 -6.22
N LEU A 407 -8.13 -4.97 -5.20
CA LEU A 407 -8.31 -6.37 -4.79
C LEU A 407 -9.68 -6.64 -4.15
N GLY A 408 -10.40 -5.63 -3.72
CA GLY A 408 -11.79 -5.73 -3.27
C GLY A 408 -11.99 -6.34 -1.89
N LEU A 409 -10.96 -6.37 -1.04
CA LEU A 409 -11.09 -6.91 0.32
C LEU A 409 -11.80 -5.90 1.26
N ALA A 410 -11.65 -4.60 1.03
CA ALA A 410 -12.47 -3.56 1.64
C ALA A 410 -13.69 -3.27 0.74
N ARG A 411 -14.71 -4.12 0.78
CA ARG A 411 -15.75 -4.28 -0.25
C ARG A 411 -16.46 -2.98 -0.65
N GLU A 412 -17.01 -2.23 0.30
CA GLU A 412 -17.78 -1.01 0.05
C GLU A 412 -16.97 0.27 0.30
N ALA A 413 -15.63 0.14 0.33
CA ALA A 413 -14.76 1.22 0.75
C ALA A 413 -13.75 1.64 -0.32
N ILE A 414 -13.27 2.87 -0.15
CA ILE A 414 -12.06 3.41 -0.77
C ILE A 414 -11.03 3.60 0.33
N VAL A 415 -9.80 3.15 0.08
CA VAL A 415 -8.68 3.28 1.01
C VAL A 415 -7.68 4.29 0.47
N ASP A 416 -7.28 5.24 1.29
CA ASP A 416 -6.22 6.20 1.02
C ASP A 416 -5.20 6.20 2.15
N THR A 417 -3.96 6.52 1.84
CA THR A 417 -2.80 6.34 2.74
C THR A 417 -1.91 7.57 2.74
N HIS A 418 -0.93 7.66 3.66
CA HIS A 418 -0.17 8.89 3.93
C HIS A 418 -1.13 10.07 4.11
N PHE A 419 -2.19 9.84 4.84
CA PHE A 419 -3.43 10.55 4.66
C PHE A 419 -3.33 11.99 5.15
N SER A 420 -3.20 12.20 6.43
CA SER A 420 -3.06 13.55 7.00
C SER A 420 -1.71 14.19 6.65
N GLU A 421 -0.64 13.40 6.49
CA GLU A 421 0.70 13.90 6.15
C GLU A 421 0.77 14.50 4.75
N ARG A 422 -0.16 14.13 3.85
CA ARG A 422 -0.29 14.68 2.50
C ARG A 422 -1.62 15.40 2.29
N ALA A 423 -2.31 15.77 3.37
CA ALA A 423 -3.59 16.50 3.38
C ALA A 423 -4.64 15.88 2.41
N ARG A 424 -4.76 14.54 2.37
CA ARG A 424 -5.52 13.80 1.37
C ARG A 424 -7.02 13.70 1.66
N GLU A 425 -7.51 14.33 2.70
CA GLU A 425 -8.91 14.35 3.12
C GLU A 425 -9.86 14.79 2.00
N PRO A 426 -9.54 15.80 1.16
CA PRO A 426 -10.38 16.18 0.04
C PRO A 426 -10.58 15.07 -0.98
N ARG A 427 -9.59 14.17 -1.14
CA ARG A 427 -9.69 13.07 -2.11
C ARG A 427 -10.79 12.08 -1.72
N LEU A 428 -10.83 11.62 -0.46
CA LEU A 428 -11.92 10.76 0.02
C LEU A 428 -13.27 11.47 0.00
N LEU A 429 -13.32 12.75 0.38
CA LEU A 429 -14.54 13.54 0.35
C LEU A 429 -15.13 13.60 -1.08
N ARG A 430 -14.29 13.89 -2.08
CA ARG A 430 -14.66 13.88 -3.50
C ARG A 430 -15.13 12.51 -3.95
N LEU A 431 -14.39 11.46 -3.62
CA LEU A 431 -14.69 10.12 -4.12
C LEU A 431 -15.94 9.52 -3.48
N LEU A 432 -16.22 9.81 -2.22
CA LEU A 432 -17.49 9.43 -1.60
C LEU A 432 -18.70 10.11 -2.27
N ALA A 433 -18.55 11.34 -2.73
CA ALA A 433 -19.61 12.03 -3.46
C ALA A 433 -19.83 11.46 -4.89
N GLN A 434 -18.79 10.95 -5.54
CA GLN A 434 -18.81 10.55 -6.96
C GLN A 434 -18.98 9.06 -7.23
N THR A 435 -18.66 8.19 -6.26
CA THR A 435 -18.66 6.73 -6.46
C THR A 435 -19.79 6.07 -5.68
N SER A 436 -19.90 4.76 -5.75
CA SER A 436 -20.82 3.96 -4.91
C SER A 436 -20.26 3.65 -3.53
N ALA A 437 -19.01 4.08 -3.20
CA ALA A 437 -18.40 3.78 -1.92
C ALA A 437 -19.25 4.27 -0.74
N ARG A 438 -19.44 3.39 0.23
CA ARG A 438 -20.14 3.72 1.48
C ARG A 438 -19.17 4.28 2.52
N TYR A 439 -17.93 3.78 2.49
CA TYR A 439 -16.88 4.12 3.45
C TYR A 439 -15.64 4.64 2.73
N GLY A 440 -14.90 5.50 3.42
CA GLY A 440 -13.53 5.87 3.10
C GLY A 440 -12.64 5.62 4.32
N PHE A 441 -11.51 4.96 4.12
CA PHE A 441 -10.50 4.77 5.16
C PHE A 441 -9.26 5.57 4.80
N GLY A 442 -8.96 6.61 5.59
CA GLY A 442 -7.75 7.41 5.48
C GLY A 442 -6.76 6.98 6.55
N VAL A 443 -5.59 6.48 6.17
CA VAL A 443 -4.62 5.95 7.14
C VAL A 443 -3.37 6.81 7.17
N ASP A 444 -3.02 7.30 8.36
CA ASP A 444 -1.86 8.16 8.57
C ASP A 444 -0.55 7.37 8.56
N GLU A 445 0.58 8.05 8.28
CA GLU A 445 1.90 7.42 8.28
C GLU A 445 2.26 6.77 9.63
N ALA A 446 3.10 5.76 9.62
CA ALA A 446 3.53 5.00 10.79
C ALA A 446 2.36 4.42 11.63
N SER A 447 1.18 4.27 11.03
CA SER A 447 -0.06 3.83 11.66
C SER A 447 -0.76 2.77 10.83
N ALA A 448 -1.77 2.10 11.42
CA ALA A 448 -2.66 1.23 10.69
C ALA A 448 -4.08 1.25 11.29
N LEU A 449 -5.06 0.96 10.43
CA LEU A 449 -6.42 0.60 10.80
C LEU A 449 -6.59 -0.91 10.68
N VAL A 450 -7.02 -1.55 11.75
CA VAL A 450 -7.36 -2.98 11.82
C VAL A 450 -8.86 -3.10 11.70
N LEU A 451 -9.33 -3.52 10.54
CA LEU A 451 -10.73 -3.74 10.24
C LEU A 451 -11.10 -5.18 10.56
N ARG A 452 -12.19 -5.39 11.28
CA ARG A 452 -12.76 -6.71 11.54
C ARG A 452 -14.25 -6.70 11.21
N GLU A 453 -14.68 -7.81 10.62
CA GLU A 453 -16.09 -8.11 10.41
C GLU A 453 -16.35 -9.52 10.93
N ASP A 454 -17.27 -9.64 11.89
CA ASP A 454 -17.69 -10.91 12.46
C ASP A 454 -19.20 -10.87 12.69
N SER A 455 -19.91 -11.85 12.11
CA SER A 455 -21.37 -12.03 12.32
C SER A 455 -22.21 -10.74 12.16
N GLY A 456 -21.83 -9.87 11.19
CA GLY A 456 -22.50 -8.59 10.94
C GLY A 456 -22.07 -7.45 11.87
N GLN A 457 -21.14 -7.69 12.76
CA GLN A 457 -20.48 -6.65 13.57
C GLN A 457 -19.22 -6.17 12.84
N HIS A 458 -19.09 -4.87 12.72
CA HIS A 458 -17.92 -4.24 12.12
C HIS A 458 -17.16 -3.47 13.18
N SER A 459 -15.84 -3.55 13.14
CA SER A 459 -15.00 -2.71 13.98
C SER A 459 -13.75 -2.24 13.26
N VAL A 460 -13.29 -1.05 13.62
CA VAL A 460 -12.04 -0.46 13.17
C VAL A 460 -11.25 -0.03 14.40
N GLU A 461 -10.05 -0.56 14.56
CA GLU A 461 -9.11 -0.21 15.62
C GLU A 461 -7.91 0.51 15.01
N ALA A 462 -7.52 1.64 15.58
CA ALA A 462 -6.34 2.38 15.16
C ALA A 462 -5.12 1.98 16.01
N ILE A 463 -4.00 1.73 15.36
CA ILE A 463 -2.70 1.42 16.00
C ILE A 463 -1.58 2.25 15.35
N GLY A 464 -0.44 2.36 16.02
CA GLY A 464 0.75 3.03 15.49
C GLY A 464 0.99 4.40 16.11
N GLU A 465 1.41 5.39 15.34
CA GLU A 465 1.83 6.73 15.82
C GLU A 465 0.67 7.75 15.82
N HIS A 466 -0.12 7.80 14.75
CA HIS A 466 -1.11 8.87 14.52
C HIS A 466 -2.56 8.36 14.39
N GLY A 467 -2.74 7.10 13.98
CA GLY A 467 -4.06 6.51 13.75
C GLY A 467 -4.59 6.73 12.34
N GLY A 468 -5.86 7.13 12.24
CA GLY A 468 -6.48 7.34 10.94
C GLY A 468 -7.93 7.82 11.02
N TRP A 469 -8.59 7.80 9.87
CA TRP A 469 -9.90 8.35 9.65
C TRP A 469 -10.86 7.31 9.07
N VAL A 470 -12.09 7.35 9.53
CA VAL A 470 -13.22 6.67 8.91
C VAL A 470 -14.17 7.72 8.37
N PHE A 471 -14.39 7.71 7.08
CA PHE A 471 -15.38 8.52 6.38
C PHE A 471 -16.60 7.67 6.08
N VAL A 472 -17.76 8.18 6.35
CA VAL A 472 -19.05 7.54 6.06
C VAL A 472 -19.82 8.46 5.13
N ARG A 473 -20.28 7.93 4.00
CA ARG A 473 -21.12 8.69 3.06
C ARG A 473 -22.35 9.23 3.80
N ASP A 474 -22.63 10.50 3.64
CA ASP A 474 -23.85 11.11 4.12
C ASP A 474 -25.01 10.74 3.15
N PRO A 475 -26.00 9.93 3.58
CA PRO A 475 -27.06 9.47 2.69
C PRO A 475 -28.04 10.58 2.26
N VAL A 476 -28.03 11.73 2.97
CA VAL A 476 -28.91 12.87 2.67
C VAL A 476 -28.18 13.99 1.92
N ALA A 477 -26.85 13.86 1.71
CA ALA A 477 -26.09 14.83 0.95
C ALA A 477 -26.50 14.84 -0.53
N ALA A 478 -26.64 16.03 -1.11
CA ALA A 478 -26.80 16.15 -2.54
C ALA A 478 -25.55 15.60 -3.28
N PRO A 479 -25.70 14.96 -4.45
CA PRO A 479 -24.56 14.40 -5.19
C PRO A 479 -23.48 15.43 -5.56
N SER A 480 -23.83 16.70 -5.65
CA SER A 480 -22.90 17.82 -5.88
C SER A 480 -22.21 18.34 -4.60
N SER A 481 -22.68 17.92 -3.43
CA SER A 481 -22.17 18.35 -2.15
C SER A 481 -20.96 17.51 -1.75
N LEU A 482 -19.85 18.15 -1.45
CA LEU A 482 -18.67 17.49 -0.88
C LEU A 482 -18.81 17.48 0.64
N GLN A 483 -19.55 16.49 1.15
CA GLN A 483 -19.69 16.28 2.59
C GLN A 483 -19.72 14.80 2.97
N ALA A 484 -19.25 14.50 4.17
CA ALA A 484 -19.28 13.18 4.78
C ALA A 484 -19.39 13.29 6.30
N GLN A 485 -19.86 12.21 6.94
CA GLN A 485 -19.62 12.01 8.36
C GLN A 485 -18.20 11.43 8.52
N VAL A 486 -17.45 11.91 9.51
CA VAL A 486 -16.07 11.47 9.71
C VAL A 486 -15.80 11.14 11.18
N PHE A 487 -14.92 10.16 11.40
CA PHE A 487 -14.40 9.79 12.69
C PHE A 487 -12.87 9.84 12.62
N HIS A 488 -12.25 10.52 13.57
CA HIS A 488 -10.82 10.42 13.79
C HIS A 488 -10.53 9.42 14.90
N LEU A 489 -9.70 8.45 14.64
CA LEU A 489 -9.28 7.39 15.55
C LEU A 489 -7.79 7.53 15.84
N GLY A 490 -7.45 7.97 17.06
CA GLY A 490 -6.08 7.93 17.55
C GLY A 490 -5.64 6.51 17.92
N PRO A 491 -4.34 6.26 18.07
CA PRO A 491 -3.81 4.93 18.42
C PRO A 491 -4.44 4.36 19.70
N GLY A 492 -4.79 3.07 19.68
CA GLY A 492 -5.44 2.38 20.80
C GLY A 492 -6.93 2.64 20.92
N THR A 493 -7.54 3.39 20.01
CA THR A 493 -9.00 3.59 20.00
C THR A 493 -9.69 2.69 18.98
N ARG A 494 -10.97 2.40 19.21
CA ARG A 494 -11.76 1.50 18.39
C ARG A 494 -13.13 2.09 18.11
N LEU A 495 -13.59 1.93 16.87
CA LEU A 495 -14.94 2.24 16.42
C LEU A 495 -15.66 0.93 16.14
N GLU A 496 -16.85 0.75 16.68
CA GLU A 496 -17.70 -0.41 16.44
C GLU A 496 -19.08 0.07 15.97
N TRP A 497 -19.67 -0.65 15.03
CA TRP A 497 -21.04 -0.38 14.61
C TRP A 497 -21.79 -1.67 14.28
N PRO A 498 -22.91 -1.92 14.97
CA PRO A 498 -23.94 -2.81 14.48
C PRO A 498 -24.64 -2.17 13.28
N GLU A 499 -25.43 -2.92 12.54
CA GLU A 499 -26.15 -2.44 11.37
C GLU A 499 -26.77 -1.03 11.58
N GLY A 500 -26.13 -0.03 10.98
CA GLY A 500 -26.64 1.34 10.86
C GLY A 500 -26.25 2.37 11.90
N LYS A 501 -25.50 2.04 12.98
CA LYS A 501 -25.05 3.04 13.99
C LYS A 501 -23.59 2.88 14.35
N ALA A 502 -22.78 3.88 14.02
CA ALA A 502 -21.41 3.99 14.49
C ALA A 502 -21.37 4.58 15.91
N SER A 503 -20.59 3.99 16.81
CA SER A 503 -20.29 4.52 18.15
C SER A 503 -18.80 4.38 18.46
N VAL A 504 -18.21 5.39 19.06
CA VAL A 504 -16.85 5.34 19.56
C VAL A 504 -16.90 4.88 21.02
N LEU A 505 -16.13 3.84 21.39
CA LEU A 505 -16.14 3.29 22.74
C LEU A 505 -15.28 4.13 23.70
N GLY A 506 -15.82 4.58 24.73
CA GLY A 506 -15.60 4.83 26.09
C GLY A 506 -14.59 5.77 26.69
N GLY A 507 -14.82 6.84 27.35
CA GLY A 507 -13.98 7.58 28.29
C GLY A 507 -14.49 9.00 28.59
N ASP A 508 -14.17 9.54 29.75
CA ASP A 508 -14.62 10.85 30.20
C ASP A 508 -13.94 12.00 29.43
N VAL A 509 -14.75 12.98 29.06
CA VAL A 509 -14.30 14.22 28.41
C VAL A 509 -13.51 15.07 29.41
N ARG A 510 -12.24 15.33 29.16
CA ARG A 510 -11.46 16.32 29.92
C ARG A 510 -11.61 17.72 29.26
N LYS A 511 -11.82 18.72 30.11
CA LYS A 511 -11.83 20.13 29.68
C LYS A 511 -10.50 20.54 29.09
N CYS A 512 -10.55 21.48 28.13
CA CYS A 512 -9.38 22.06 27.49
C CYS A 512 -8.36 22.56 28.52
N PRO A 513 -7.09 22.17 28.44
CA PRO A 513 -6.06 22.85 29.21
C PRO A 513 -5.93 24.30 28.72
N ALA A 514 -5.48 25.21 29.60
CA ALA A 514 -5.20 26.60 29.25
C ALA A 514 -4.37 26.70 27.96
N PRO A 515 -4.49 27.78 27.15
CA PRO A 515 -3.85 27.87 25.85
C PRO A 515 -2.35 27.58 25.97
N VAL A 516 -1.91 26.51 25.31
CA VAL A 516 -0.49 26.19 25.18
C VAL A 516 0.14 27.27 24.31
N PRO A 517 1.27 27.88 24.72
CA PRO A 517 1.94 28.86 23.89
C PRO A 517 2.29 28.25 22.52
N PRO A 518 2.31 29.04 21.46
CA PRO A 518 2.44 28.55 20.10
C PRO A 518 3.77 27.80 19.89
N VAL A 519 3.70 26.55 19.49
CA VAL A 519 4.83 25.82 18.90
C VAL A 519 4.94 26.28 17.45
N ALA A 520 6.14 26.65 17.04
CA ALA A 520 6.42 27.37 15.78
C ALA A 520 6.33 26.51 14.50
N ASP A 521 5.37 25.60 14.39
CA ASP A 521 5.16 24.78 13.20
C ASP A 521 3.72 24.91 12.65
N ALA A 522 3.57 24.68 11.37
CA ALA A 522 2.42 24.98 10.49
C ALA A 522 0.99 24.67 11.02
N ALA A 523 0.86 24.02 12.18
CA ALA A 523 -0.41 23.79 12.88
C ALA A 523 -1.01 25.04 13.56
N GLN A 524 -0.39 26.22 13.45
CA GLN A 524 -0.72 27.40 14.28
C GLN A 524 -1.90 28.23 13.79
N ALA A 525 -2.48 27.90 12.67
CA ALA A 525 -3.47 28.75 12.05
C ALA A 525 -4.90 28.19 12.07
N LEU A 526 -5.29 27.47 13.11
CA LEU A 526 -6.67 27.02 13.29
C LEU A 526 -7.50 28.15 13.92
N VAL A 527 -8.50 28.64 13.21
CA VAL A 527 -9.39 29.70 13.68
C VAL A 527 -10.73 29.16 14.10
N SER A 528 -11.11 29.46 15.35
CA SER A 528 -12.49 29.35 15.82
C SER A 528 -13.20 30.67 15.55
N GLU A 529 -14.39 30.65 14.96
CA GLU A 529 -15.20 31.85 14.73
C GLU A 529 -15.82 32.48 15.99
N GLN A 530 -15.50 31.99 17.18
CA GLN A 530 -15.96 32.57 18.44
C GLN A 530 -14.96 33.57 19.03
N GLY A 531 -14.66 34.65 18.33
CA GLY A 531 -13.84 35.72 18.85
C GLY A 531 -13.84 36.94 17.94
N SER A 532 -14.26 38.03 18.49
CA SER A 532 -14.55 39.30 17.85
C SER A 532 -13.34 40.10 17.34
N ASP A 533 -12.36 39.47 16.69
CA ASP A 533 -11.29 40.20 16.00
C ASP A 533 -10.87 39.50 14.70
N PRO A 534 -11.46 39.89 13.56
CA PRO A 534 -11.13 39.29 12.26
C PRO A 534 -9.72 39.60 11.76
N ALA A 535 -8.98 40.53 12.39
CA ALA A 535 -7.67 40.96 11.92
C ALA A 535 -6.47 40.16 12.43
N ARG A 536 -6.67 39.17 13.33
CA ARG A 536 -5.59 38.38 13.95
C ARG A 536 -5.58 36.87 13.64
N ALA A 537 -6.48 36.43 12.84
CA ALA A 537 -6.57 35.03 12.49
C ALA A 537 -5.68 34.72 11.29
N ALA A 538 -4.45 34.35 11.52
CA ALA A 538 -3.69 33.60 10.55
C ALA A 538 -4.43 32.27 10.33
N LEU A 539 -5.05 32.12 9.14
CA LEU A 539 -5.92 31.03 8.77
C LEU A 539 -5.06 29.82 8.41
N ALA A 540 -5.32 28.65 9.02
CA ALA A 540 -4.67 27.43 8.63
C ALA A 540 -5.04 27.12 7.19
N ASP A 541 -4.05 26.79 6.40
CA ASP A 541 -4.25 26.21 5.09
C ASP A 541 -4.91 24.84 5.30
N ALA A 542 -6.09 24.65 4.72
CA ALA A 542 -6.82 23.36 4.77
C ALA A 542 -6.02 22.21 4.15
N LEU A 543 -5.06 22.54 3.30
CA LEU A 543 -4.19 21.61 2.61
C LEU A 543 -2.80 21.46 3.28
N ALA A 544 -2.60 22.08 4.45
CA ALA A 544 -1.38 21.86 5.21
C ALA A 544 -1.35 20.43 5.81
N PRO A 545 -0.19 19.77 5.82
CA PRO A 545 -0.03 18.44 6.42
C PRO A 545 -0.55 18.39 7.85
N GLY A 546 -1.47 17.46 8.15
CA GLY A 546 -2.05 17.27 9.47
C GLY A 546 -3.02 18.34 9.96
N ALA A 547 -3.42 19.29 9.11
CA ALA A 547 -4.32 20.39 9.50
C ALA A 547 -5.67 19.87 10.00
N LEU A 548 -6.33 18.95 9.27
CA LEU A 548 -7.61 18.40 9.68
C LEU A 548 -7.49 17.53 10.96
N ARG A 549 -6.43 16.73 11.10
CA ARG A 549 -6.15 15.99 12.33
C ARG A 549 -6.02 16.92 13.53
N SER A 550 -5.28 17.99 13.40
CA SER A 550 -5.14 19.02 14.45
C SER A 550 -6.47 19.70 14.78
N ALA A 551 -7.31 19.97 13.76
CA ALA A 551 -8.65 20.51 13.95
C ALA A 551 -9.55 19.55 14.75
N ALA A 552 -9.57 18.27 14.41
CA ALA A 552 -10.34 17.26 15.15
C ALA A 552 -9.89 17.13 16.61
N GLN A 553 -8.58 17.13 16.85
CA GLN A 553 -8.02 17.11 18.20
C GLN A 553 -8.40 18.34 19.01
N ARG A 554 -8.45 19.54 18.39
CA ARG A 554 -8.91 20.75 19.06
C ARG A 554 -10.41 20.69 19.36
N LEU A 555 -11.24 20.28 18.40
CA LEU A 555 -12.66 20.06 18.66
C LEU A 555 -12.87 19.14 19.87
N ALA A 556 -12.11 18.03 19.93
CA ALA A 556 -12.23 17.07 21.00
C ALA A 556 -11.82 17.65 22.37
N ARG A 557 -10.71 18.38 22.44
CA ARG A 557 -10.12 18.85 23.70
C ARG A 557 -10.73 20.15 24.21
N CYS A 558 -11.17 21.03 23.29
CA CYS A 558 -11.54 22.40 23.61
C CYS A 558 -13.05 22.68 23.61
N ASP A 559 -13.86 21.64 23.48
CA ASP A 559 -15.33 21.75 23.48
C ASP A 559 -15.86 22.78 22.44
N LEU A 560 -15.17 22.85 21.30
CA LEU A 560 -15.57 23.70 20.17
C LEU A 560 -16.69 23.00 19.40
N GLU A 561 -17.61 23.77 18.82
CA GLU A 561 -18.67 23.23 17.99
C GLU A 561 -18.20 22.99 16.54
N HIS A 562 -17.31 23.83 16.05
CA HIS A 562 -16.76 23.71 14.71
C HIS A 562 -15.35 24.30 14.58
N VAL A 563 -14.64 23.87 13.55
CA VAL A 563 -13.36 24.46 13.09
C VAL A 563 -13.41 24.60 11.58
N ARG A 564 -13.02 25.77 11.08
CA ARG A 564 -12.90 26.07 9.65
C ARG A 564 -11.43 26.18 9.28
N LEU A 565 -11.04 25.48 8.21
CA LEU A 565 -9.71 25.52 7.60
C LEU A 565 -9.85 26.15 6.22
N ARG A 566 -9.08 27.18 5.89
CA ARG A 566 -9.14 27.84 4.58
C ARG A 566 -8.24 27.17 3.54
N ALA A 567 -8.65 27.26 2.27
CA ALA A 567 -7.87 26.99 1.07
C ALA A 567 -8.05 28.17 0.10
N ALA A 568 -7.34 28.14 -1.04
CA ALA A 568 -7.37 29.23 -2.01
C ALA A 568 -8.79 29.54 -2.53
N ASP A 569 -9.58 28.49 -2.81
CA ASP A 569 -10.89 28.60 -3.47
C ASP A 569 -12.05 28.16 -2.56
N GLY A 570 -11.90 28.27 -1.24
CA GLY A 570 -12.94 27.90 -0.30
C GLY A 570 -12.44 27.50 1.09
N SER A 571 -13.17 26.64 1.77
CA SER A 571 -12.80 26.18 3.12
C SER A 571 -13.33 24.77 3.42
N LEU A 572 -12.55 24.01 4.21
CA LEU A 572 -13.04 22.80 4.87
C LEU A 572 -13.63 23.18 6.22
N LEU A 573 -14.87 22.79 6.46
CA LEU A 573 -15.57 22.99 7.72
C LEU A 573 -15.76 21.64 8.42
N LEU A 574 -15.25 21.52 9.64
CA LEU A 574 -15.42 20.37 10.51
C LEU A 574 -16.32 20.77 11.67
N GLU A 575 -17.49 20.12 11.79
CA GLU A 575 -18.55 20.46 12.73
C GLU A 575 -18.89 19.25 13.63
N ARG A 576 -19.17 19.51 14.91
CA ARG A 576 -19.80 18.50 15.78
C ARG A 576 -21.24 18.24 15.36
N LEU A 577 -21.64 17.00 15.50
CA LEU A 577 -23.04 16.58 15.40
C LEU A 577 -23.61 16.40 16.82
N PRO A 578 -24.93 16.42 17.02
CA PRO A 578 -25.52 16.20 18.35
C PRO A 578 -25.09 14.89 19.02
N GLU A 579 -24.81 13.86 18.23
CA GLU A 579 -24.36 12.55 18.65
C GLU A 579 -22.83 12.42 18.78
N THR A 580 -22.05 13.49 18.55
CA THR A 580 -20.58 13.45 18.63
C THR A 580 -20.12 12.99 20.02
N ARG A 581 -19.26 11.99 20.04
CA ARG A 581 -18.61 11.46 21.23
C ARG A 581 -17.10 11.67 21.14
N VAL A 582 -16.47 11.87 22.29
CA VAL A 582 -15.03 11.98 22.43
C VAL A 582 -14.56 10.87 23.37
N THR A 583 -13.59 10.11 22.94
CA THR A 583 -12.92 9.09 23.74
C THR A 583 -11.48 9.47 23.97
N LEU A 584 -11.06 9.39 25.22
CA LEU A 584 -9.67 9.57 25.63
C LEU A 584 -9.19 8.25 26.26
N ALA A 585 -8.15 7.65 25.68
CA ALA A 585 -7.49 6.46 26.22
C ALA A 585 -6.01 6.79 26.42
N SER A 586 -5.60 7.00 27.67
CA SER A 586 -4.26 7.50 28.04
C SER A 586 -3.85 8.75 27.23
N ASP A 587 -3.04 8.59 26.19
CA ASP A 587 -2.60 9.68 25.30
C ASP A 587 -3.33 9.69 23.95
N ALA A 588 -4.18 8.70 23.70
CA ALA A 588 -4.92 8.54 22.46
C ALA A 588 -6.29 9.23 22.51
N LEU A 589 -6.71 9.76 21.37
CA LEU A 589 -7.96 10.49 21.22
C LEU A 589 -8.75 9.95 20.03
N ALA A 590 -10.02 9.62 20.24
CA ALA A 590 -10.99 9.45 19.17
C ALA A 590 -12.13 10.46 19.29
N ILE A 591 -12.62 10.95 18.16
CA ILE A 591 -13.77 11.83 18.10
C ILE A 591 -14.64 11.51 16.87
N GLY A 592 -15.95 11.51 17.05
CA GLY A 592 -16.94 11.37 15.98
C GLY A 592 -18.31 10.92 16.49
N PRO A 593 -19.31 10.88 15.63
CA PRO A 593 -19.26 11.39 14.26
C PRO A 593 -19.11 12.92 14.23
N LEU A 594 -18.37 13.40 13.22
CA LEU A 594 -18.26 14.81 12.85
C LEU A 594 -18.80 14.98 11.44
N ARG A 595 -19.27 16.18 11.08
CA ARG A 595 -19.54 16.53 9.68
C ARG A 595 -18.36 17.25 9.10
N LEU A 596 -17.81 16.74 8.00
CA LEU A 596 -16.81 17.40 7.18
C LEU A 596 -17.47 17.84 5.86
N ARG A 597 -17.33 19.11 5.50
CA ARG A 597 -17.83 19.62 4.21
C ARG A 597 -16.89 20.64 3.60
N TRP A 598 -16.85 20.68 2.29
CA TRP A 598 -16.23 21.73 1.52
C TRP A 598 -17.24 22.83 1.22
N ILE A 599 -16.82 24.08 1.44
CA ILE A 599 -17.59 25.28 1.13
C ILE A 599 -16.72 26.07 0.13
N GLY A 600 -17.09 26.02 -1.16
CA GLY A 600 -16.48 26.87 -2.19
C GLY A 600 -16.85 28.34 -1.99
N ASP A 601 -15.99 29.24 -2.43
CA ASP A 601 -16.25 30.69 -2.41
C ASP A 601 -17.32 31.09 -3.42
#